data_3117d3e57bdf35b8a368753a7961165e
#
_entry.id   3117d3e57bdf35b8a368753a7961165e
#
_cell.length_a   1.000
_cell.length_b   1.000
_cell.length_c   1.000
_cell.angle_alpha   90.00
_cell.angle_beta   90.00
_cell.angle_gamma   90.00
#
_symmetry.space_group_name_H-M   'P 1'
#
loop_
_entity.id
_entity.type
_entity.pdbx_description
1 polymer ?
#
loop_
_entity_poly.entity_id
_entity_poly.type
_entity_poly.pdbx_seq_one_letter_code
_entity_poly.pdbx_strand_id
1 'polypeptide(L)'
;MAAITYELIRKDETTGARAGMIHTPHGSFPTPIFMPVGTQATVKGVSPDELRELGAGIILSNTYHLFLRPGMELVREAGGLHRFMHW
;
A
#
# COMPACT_ATOMS: atom_id res chain seq x y z
N MET A 1 -20.22 2.15 6.50
CA MET A 1 -18.94 2.22 7.21
C MET A 1 -17.81 2.07 6.20
N ALA A 2 -16.88 2.99 6.19
CA ALA A 2 -15.77 2.95 5.24
C ALA A 2 -14.67 1.99 5.74
N ALA A 3 -14.14 1.17 4.82
CA ALA A 3 -13.03 0.27 5.14
C ALA A 3 -11.74 1.06 5.36
N ILE A 4 -11.60 2.20 4.70
CA ILE A 4 -10.43 3.07 4.80
C ILE A 4 -10.89 4.43 5.32
N THR A 5 -10.22 4.92 6.35
CA THR A 5 -10.51 6.23 6.94
C THR A 5 -9.23 7.05 7.05
N TYR A 6 -9.39 8.37 7.03
CA TYR A 6 -8.27 9.30 7.20
C TYR A 6 -8.50 10.16 8.44
N GLU A 7 -7.47 10.32 9.22
CA GLU A 7 -7.48 11.16 10.42
C GLU A 7 -6.45 12.28 10.23
N LEU A 8 -6.90 13.54 10.22
CA LEU A 8 -6.00 14.69 10.20
C LEU A 8 -5.49 14.92 11.63
N ILE A 9 -4.18 14.81 11.82
CA ILE A 9 -3.57 15.01 13.14
C ILE A 9 -3.17 16.46 13.33
N ARG A 10 -2.51 17.05 12.33
CA ARG A 10 -2.03 18.42 12.41
C ARG A 10 -1.89 19.04 11.03
N LYS A 11 -2.20 20.32 10.95
CA LYS A 11 -1.97 21.14 9.76
C LYS A 11 -1.03 22.28 10.12
N ASP A 12 -0.01 22.51 9.29
CA ASP A 12 0.86 23.67 9.46
C ASP A 12 0.17 24.90 8.89
N GLU A 13 0.05 25.95 9.70
CA GLU A 13 -0.68 27.16 9.32
C GLU A 13 0.04 27.99 8.25
N THR A 14 1.37 27.88 8.19
CA THR A 14 2.18 28.68 7.28
C THR A 14 2.24 28.09 5.88
N THR A 15 2.46 26.78 5.77
CA THR A 15 2.68 26.10 4.49
C THR A 15 1.47 25.33 3.99
N GLY A 16 0.51 25.01 4.87
CA GLY A 16 -0.60 24.15 4.55
C GLY A 16 -0.25 22.65 4.56
N ALA A 17 0.98 22.31 4.95
CA ALA A 17 1.38 20.92 5.11
C ALA A 17 0.52 20.23 6.16
N ARG A 18 0.26 18.93 5.97
CA ARG A 18 -0.60 18.17 6.87
C ARG A 18 0.08 16.88 7.29
N ALA A 19 -0.09 16.52 8.56
CA ALA A 19 0.27 15.22 9.10
C ALA A 19 -1.01 14.49 9.45
N GLY A 20 -1.13 13.25 9.03
CA GLY A 20 -2.32 12.48 9.28
C GLY A 20 -2.04 11.00 9.44
N MET A 21 -3.11 10.22 9.53
CA MET A 21 -3.04 8.78 9.66
C MET A 21 -4.10 8.16 8.76
N ILE A 22 -3.71 7.17 7.98
CA ILE A 22 -4.66 6.35 7.22
C ILE A 22 -4.86 5.04 7.95
N HIS A 23 -6.12 4.69 8.19
CA HIS A 23 -6.51 3.45 8.87
C HIS A 23 -7.13 2.51 7.85
N THR A 24 -6.63 1.28 7.78
CA THR A 24 -7.14 0.25 6.88
C THR A 24 -7.35 -1.04 7.66
N PRO A 25 -8.11 -2.02 7.12
CA PRO A 25 -8.26 -3.32 7.76
C PRO A 25 -6.93 -4.08 7.91
N HIS A 26 -5.91 -3.72 7.15
CA HIS A 26 -4.59 -4.37 7.19
C HIS A 26 -3.59 -3.64 8.08
N GLY A 27 -3.97 -2.50 8.62
CA GLY A 27 -3.12 -1.71 9.51
C GLY A 27 -3.22 -0.22 9.21
N SER A 28 -2.53 0.57 10.00
CA SER A 28 -2.52 2.04 9.87
C SER A 28 -1.12 2.53 9.56
N PHE A 29 -1.05 3.64 8.86
CA PHE A 29 0.25 4.25 8.55
C PHE A 29 0.14 5.77 8.52
N PRO A 30 1.23 6.49 8.88
CA PRO A 30 1.22 7.95 8.90
C PRO A 30 1.32 8.52 7.49
N THR A 31 0.81 9.75 7.32
CA THR A 31 0.95 10.49 6.07
C THR A 31 1.58 11.86 6.35
N PRO A 32 2.32 12.44 5.41
CA PRO A 32 2.65 11.89 4.09
C PRO A 32 3.56 10.67 4.18
N ILE A 33 3.48 9.78 3.19
CA ILE A 33 4.29 8.57 3.13
C ILE A 33 4.63 8.25 1.67
N PHE A 34 5.83 7.73 1.44
CA PHE A 34 6.23 7.25 0.13
C PHE A 34 5.55 5.91 -0.16
N MET A 35 5.05 5.74 -1.38
CA MET A 35 4.44 4.49 -1.84
C MET A 35 5.40 3.79 -2.82
N PRO A 36 6.14 2.77 -2.37
CA PRO A 36 6.96 1.98 -3.28
C PRO A 36 6.10 1.36 -4.39
N VAL A 37 6.65 1.30 -5.60
CA VAL A 37 5.91 0.81 -6.76
C VAL A 37 6.07 -0.69 -6.90
N GLY A 38 4.95 -1.42 -6.83
CA GLY A 38 4.87 -2.86 -7.01
C GLY A 38 3.93 -3.21 -8.15
N THR A 39 4.27 -2.85 -9.39
CA THR A 39 3.41 -2.92 -10.56
C THR A 39 2.82 -4.29 -10.80
N GLN A 40 3.59 -5.36 -10.61
CA GLN A 40 3.15 -6.74 -10.80
C GLN A 40 3.12 -7.50 -9.47
N ALA A 41 2.62 -6.85 -8.44
CA ALA A 41 2.53 -7.38 -7.07
C ALA A 41 3.92 -7.62 -6.44
N THR A 42 4.94 -6.97 -6.97
CA THR A 42 6.29 -7.05 -6.42
C THR A 42 7.03 -5.74 -6.63
N VAL A 43 7.80 -5.33 -5.63
CA VAL A 43 8.76 -4.23 -5.76
C VAL A 43 10.06 -4.88 -6.19
N LYS A 44 10.50 -4.59 -7.42
CA LYS A 44 11.66 -5.25 -8.01
C LYS A 44 12.90 -5.13 -7.14
N GLY A 45 13.50 -6.26 -6.82
CA GLY A 45 14.73 -6.32 -6.04
C GLY A 45 14.58 -6.10 -4.54
N VAL A 46 13.35 -5.91 -4.04
CA VAL A 46 13.10 -5.68 -2.62
C VAL A 46 11.96 -6.57 -2.15
N SER A 47 12.22 -7.41 -1.15
CA SER A 47 11.19 -8.30 -0.61
C SER A 47 10.19 -7.54 0.27
N PRO A 48 8.98 -8.09 0.50
CA PRO A 48 8.04 -7.48 1.45
C PRO A 48 8.62 -7.30 2.85
N ASP A 49 9.43 -8.24 3.31
CA ASP A 49 10.07 -8.12 4.62
C ASP A 49 11.04 -6.95 4.67
N GLU A 50 11.83 -6.76 3.61
CA GLU A 50 12.72 -5.61 3.50
C GLU A 50 11.96 -4.29 3.45
N LEU A 51 10.81 -4.27 2.76
CA LEU A 51 9.95 -3.08 2.73
C LEU A 51 9.44 -2.72 4.12
N ARG A 52 9.06 -3.73 4.92
CA ARG A 52 8.63 -3.50 6.30
C ARG A 52 9.77 -2.95 7.16
N GLU A 53 10.97 -3.48 7.00
CA GLU A 53 12.15 -2.98 7.71
C GLU A 53 12.47 -1.52 7.36
N LEU A 54 12.23 -1.14 6.10
CA LEU A 54 12.42 0.23 5.65
C LEU A 54 11.31 1.19 6.09
N GLY A 55 10.26 0.65 6.72
CA GLY A 55 9.16 1.46 7.21
C GLY A 55 8.06 1.74 6.20
N ALA A 56 8.01 1.00 5.09
CA ALA A 56 6.94 1.16 4.12
C ALA A 56 5.61 0.68 4.72
N GLY A 57 4.59 1.52 4.65
CA GLY A 57 3.26 1.19 5.16
C GLY A 57 2.25 0.90 4.07
N ILE A 58 2.60 1.19 2.81
CA ILE A 58 1.71 1.06 1.68
C ILE A 58 2.53 0.83 0.42
N ILE A 59 2.01 0.02 -0.49
CA ILE A 59 2.63 -0.28 -1.78
C ILE A 59 1.63 0.06 -2.89
N LEU A 60 2.13 0.62 -3.98
CA LEU A 60 1.33 0.93 -5.15
C LEU A 60 1.41 -0.22 -6.14
N SER A 61 0.25 -0.74 -6.58
CA SER A 61 0.17 -1.75 -7.64
C SER A 61 -0.69 -1.23 -8.79
N ASN A 62 -0.65 -1.90 -9.92
CA ASN A 62 -1.37 -1.47 -11.11
C ASN A 62 -2.29 -2.58 -11.62
N THR A 63 -3.59 -2.31 -11.63
CA THR A 63 -4.61 -3.28 -12.01
C THR A 63 -4.43 -3.77 -13.45
N TYR A 64 -4.12 -2.87 -14.38
CA TYR A 64 -3.93 -3.23 -15.78
C TYR A 64 -2.79 -4.22 -15.96
N HIS A 65 -1.65 -3.95 -15.35
CA HIS A 65 -0.49 -4.84 -15.43
C HIS A 65 -0.74 -6.18 -14.75
N LEU A 66 -1.44 -6.18 -13.61
CA LEU A 66 -1.81 -7.43 -12.92
C LEU A 66 -2.79 -8.26 -13.73
N PHE A 67 -3.70 -7.62 -14.45
CA PHE A 67 -4.65 -8.31 -15.33
C PHE A 67 -3.92 -9.03 -16.44
N LEU A 68 -2.89 -8.41 -17.03
CA LEU A 68 -2.09 -9.03 -18.08
C LEU A 68 -1.17 -10.13 -17.53
N ARG A 69 -0.57 -9.92 -16.37
CA ARG A 69 0.38 -10.85 -15.78
C ARG A 69 0.49 -10.61 -14.28
N PRO A 70 0.18 -11.59 -13.44
CA PRO A 70 -0.07 -13.02 -13.73
C PRO A 70 -1.51 -13.33 -14.12
N GLY A 71 -2.42 -12.37 -14.07
CA GLY A 71 -3.83 -12.54 -14.35
C GLY A 71 -4.67 -12.69 -13.08
N MET A 72 -5.95 -12.36 -13.21
CA MET A 72 -6.88 -12.31 -12.08
C MET A 72 -7.11 -13.69 -11.45
N GLU A 73 -7.16 -14.74 -12.27
CA GLU A 73 -7.44 -16.10 -11.77
C GLU A 73 -6.37 -16.57 -10.79
N LEU A 74 -5.10 -16.35 -11.11
CA LEU A 74 -3.99 -16.74 -10.25
C LEU A 74 -4.05 -15.98 -8.92
N VAL A 75 -4.29 -14.67 -8.97
CA VAL A 75 -4.39 -13.85 -7.75
C VAL A 75 -5.57 -14.30 -6.89
N ARG A 76 -6.70 -14.65 -7.53
CA ARG A 76 -7.87 -15.18 -6.80
C ARG A 76 -7.54 -16.48 -6.11
N GLU A 77 -6.90 -17.42 -6.81
CA GLU A 77 -6.50 -18.71 -6.25
C GLU A 77 -5.51 -18.55 -5.09
N ALA A 78 -4.66 -17.54 -5.14
CA ALA A 78 -3.72 -17.25 -4.07
C ALA A 78 -4.39 -16.62 -2.83
N GLY A 79 -5.67 -16.31 -2.90
CA GLY A 79 -6.42 -15.78 -1.77
C GLY A 79 -6.52 -14.26 -1.77
N GLY A 80 -6.26 -13.61 -2.90
CA GLY A 80 -6.31 -12.17 -3.06
C GLY A 80 -4.94 -11.53 -3.16
N LEU A 81 -4.90 -10.24 -3.43
CA LEU A 81 -3.66 -9.54 -3.73
C LEU A 81 -2.70 -9.51 -2.53
N HIS A 82 -3.20 -9.24 -1.33
CA HIS A 82 -2.34 -9.17 -0.14
C HIS A 82 -1.63 -10.51 0.12
N ARG A 83 -2.37 -11.62 0.01
CA ARG A 83 -1.78 -12.94 0.20
C ARG A 83 -0.80 -13.29 -0.92
N PHE A 84 -1.15 -12.94 -2.15
CA PHE A 84 -0.27 -13.17 -3.29
C PHE A 84 1.06 -12.43 -3.16
N MET A 85 1.01 -11.19 -2.66
CA MET A 85 2.20 -10.36 -2.47
C MET A 85 2.96 -10.65 -1.18
N HIS A 86 2.36 -11.35 -0.24
CA HIS A 86 2.87 -11.47 1.13
C HIS A 86 2.96 -10.07 1.79
N TRP A 87 1.92 -9.27 1.60
CA TRP A 87 1.82 -7.91 2.12
C TRP A 87 0.52 -7.74 2.93
#